data_a50c2c636a6fba40252f925bc65d78b1
#
_entry.id   a50c2c636a6fba40252f925bc65d78b1
#
_cell.length_a   1.000
_cell.length_b   1.000
_cell.length_c   1.000
_cell.angle_alpha   90.00
_cell.angle_beta   90.00
_cell.angle_gamma   90.00
#
_symmetry.space_group_name_H-M   'P 1'
#
loop_
_entity.id
_entity.type
_entity.pdbx_description
1 polymer ?
#
loop_
_entity_poly.entity_id
_entity_poly.type
_entity_poly.pdbx_seq_one_letter_code
_entity_poly.pdbx_strand_id
1 'polypeptide(L)'
;MSTSASSSRFDREYYRRFYRDGRTSVISRAEMSARAGLIAAYTKHVGCPVSSILDAGCGIGLLRTPLLRALPGATYVGLEYSEYLCQRYGWLQGSIADFRSRETFDLVVCYDVMQYLSAAEAERALRNLARLCRGVLFFSALTSRDWRENADRSRTDPKVNMRSGQWYRSRLSRHFRQIGAGLWIRRGAPLVTWELESAG
;
A
#
# COMPACT_ATOMS: atom_id res chain seq x y z
N MET A 1 14.21 16.61 -14.03
CA MET A 1 13.02 17.33 -14.55
C MET A 1 12.22 16.35 -15.42
N SER A 2 11.20 15.65 -14.87
CA SER A 2 10.22 14.87 -15.64
C SER A 2 9.05 14.47 -14.74
N THR A 3 8.36 15.44 -14.17
CA THR A 3 7.23 15.19 -13.26
C THR A 3 5.86 15.50 -13.88
N SER A 4 5.80 16.23 -15.01
CA SER A 4 4.52 16.71 -15.54
C SER A 4 3.75 15.69 -16.38
N ALA A 5 4.41 14.77 -17.07
CA ALA A 5 3.74 13.80 -17.95
C ALA A 5 3.03 12.65 -17.20
N SER A 6 3.43 12.37 -15.96
CA SER A 6 2.95 11.23 -15.19
C SER A 6 1.75 11.58 -14.28
N SER A 7 1.61 12.82 -13.80
CA SER A 7 0.43 13.23 -13.03
C SER A 7 -0.83 13.30 -13.90
N SER A 8 -0.70 13.63 -15.18
CA SER A 8 -1.80 13.66 -16.14
C SER A 8 -2.42 12.28 -16.43
N ARG A 9 -1.69 11.19 -16.16
CA ARG A 9 -2.20 9.82 -16.35
C ARG A 9 -3.28 9.45 -15.33
N PHE A 10 -3.13 9.90 -14.08
CA PHE A 10 -4.02 9.56 -12.99
C PHE A 10 -5.06 10.67 -12.78
N ASP A 11 -5.83 10.94 -13.84
CA ASP A 11 -6.84 11.97 -13.90
C ASP A 11 -8.24 11.46 -13.49
N ARG A 12 -9.24 12.32 -13.63
CA ARG A 12 -10.65 12.01 -13.34
C ARG A 12 -11.16 10.81 -14.15
N GLU A 13 -10.75 10.69 -15.41
CA GLU A 13 -11.22 9.62 -16.31
C GLU A 13 -10.63 8.28 -15.91
N TYR A 14 -9.34 8.24 -15.54
CA TYR A 14 -8.70 7.06 -14.99
C TYR A 14 -9.45 6.51 -13.78
N TYR A 15 -9.75 7.38 -12.79
CA TYR A 15 -10.45 6.94 -11.57
C TYR A 15 -11.93 6.62 -11.81
N ARG A 16 -12.58 7.25 -12.78
CA ARG A 16 -13.93 6.85 -13.19
C ARG A 16 -13.92 5.41 -13.69
N ARG A 17 -13.02 5.08 -14.60
CA ARG A 17 -12.91 3.76 -15.22
C ARG A 17 -12.56 2.66 -14.23
N PHE A 18 -11.52 2.82 -13.44
CA PHE A 18 -10.96 1.74 -12.62
C PHE A 18 -11.53 1.65 -11.20
N TYR A 19 -12.24 2.67 -10.72
CA TYR A 19 -12.69 2.72 -9.32
C TYR A 19 -14.16 3.07 -9.10
N ARG A 20 -14.87 3.63 -10.09
CA ARG A 20 -16.24 4.10 -9.90
C ARG A 20 -17.28 3.39 -10.77
N ASP A 21 -16.90 2.92 -11.93
CA ASP A 21 -17.79 2.14 -12.78
C ASP A 21 -17.84 0.72 -12.24
N GLY A 22 -18.98 0.29 -11.71
CA GLY A 22 -19.16 -1.05 -11.13
C GLY A 22 -18.91 -2.22 -12.11
N ARG A 23 -18.88 -1.94 -13.42
CA ARG A 23 -18.58 -2.93 -14.46
C ARG A 23 -17.08 -3.09 -14.70
N THR A 24 -16.30 -2.04 -14.43
CA THR A 24 -14.86 -2.01 -14.71
C THR A 24 -14.01 -1.79 -13.45
N SER A 25 -14.64 -1.55 -12.30
CA SER A 25 -13.98 -1.38 -11.02
C SER A 25 -13.22 -2.65 -10.61
N VAL A 26 -11.95 -2.48 -10.30
CA VAL A 26 -11.03 -3.56 -9.92
C VAL A 26 -11.26 -4.00 -8.48
N ILE A 27 -11.80 -3.12 -7.63
CA ILE A 27 -11.88 -3.33 -6.18
C ILE A 27 -13.23 -2.88 -5.67
N SER A 28 -13.89 -3.72 -4.87
CA SER A 28 -15.13 -3.39 -4.19
C SER A 28 -14.89 -2.77 -2.80
N ARG A 29 -15.87 -2.01 -2.29
CA ARG A 29 -15.86 -1.49 -0.92
C ARG A 29 -15.86 -2.62 0.12
N ALA A 30 -16.55 -3.73 -0.17
CA ALA A 30 -16.63 -4.89 0.71
C ALA A 30 -15.26 -5.56 0.85
N GLU A 31 -14.54 -5.77 -0.25
CA GLU A 31 -13.17 -6.32 -0.23
C GLU A 31 -12.21 -5.43 0.56
N MET A 32 -12.28 -4.10 0.37
CA MET A 32 -11.42 -3.18 1.11
C MET A 32 -11.76 -3.14 2.60
N SER A 33 -13.04 -3.29 2.96
CA SER A 33 -13.45 -3.40 4.36
C SER A 33 -12.94 -4.70 5.00
N ALA A 34 -13.05 -5.83 4.30
CA ALA A 34 -12.51 -7.10 4.76
C ALA A 34 -10.97 -7.05 4.93
N ARG A 35 -10.28 -6.43 3.99
CA ARG A 35 -8.82 -6.22 4.06
C ARG A 35 -8.42 -5.35 5.25
N ALA A 36 -9.13 -4.25 5.49
CA ALA A 36 -8.92 -3.42 6.66
C ALA A 36 -9.14 -4.19 7.98
N GLY A 37 -10.16 -5.04 8.01
CA GLY A 37 -10.43 -5.95 9.13
C GLY A 37 -9.28 -6.92 9.39
N LEU A 38 -8.74 -7.54 8.34
CA LEU A 38 -7.57 -8.43 8.43
C LEU A 38 -6.35 -7.68 8.98
N ILE A 39 -6.04 -6.51 8.42
CA ILE A 39 -4.90 -5.68 8.86
C ILE A 39 -5.06 -5.33 10.35
N ALA A 40 -6.22 -4.83 10.74
CA ALA A 40 -6.48 -4.41 12.11
C ALA A 40 -6.46 -5.59 13.09
N ALA A 41 -7.05 -6.72 12.74
CA ALA A 41 -7.03 -7.91 13.57
C ALA A 41 -5.60 -8.41 13.79
N TYR A 42 -4.80 -8.43 12.72
CA TYR A 42 -3.43 -8.92 12.83
C TYR A 42 -2.52 -7.95 13.59
N THR A 43 -2.65 -6.64 13.39
CA THR A 43 -1.89 -5.66 14.18
C THR A 43 -2.17 -5.79 15.68
N LYS A 44 -3.44 -6.03 16.05
CA LYS A 44 -3.82 -6.31 17.43
C LYS A 44 -3.25 -7.63 17.96
N HIS A 45 -3.31 -8.68 17.13
CA HIS A 45 -2.80 -10.01 17.49
C HIS A 45 -1.30 -10.00 17.81
N VAL A 46 -0.49 -9.30 17.03
CA VAL A 46 0.96 -9.16 17.28
C VAL A 46 1.32 -8.10 18.31
N GLY A 47 0.33 -7.51 18.97
CA GLY A 47 0.53 -6.50 20.00
C GLY A 47 1.06 -5.16 19.47
N CYS A 48 0.78 -4.81 18.21
CA CYS A 48 1.15 -3.51 17.64
C CYS A 48 0.13 -2.43 18.03
N PRO A 49 0.46 -1.49 18.92
CA PRO A 49 -0.42 -0.36 19.21
C PRO A 49 -0.39 0.61 18.03
N VAL A 50 -1.50 0.68 17.28
CA VAL A 50 -1.58 1.55 16.10
C VAL A 50 -2.21 2.88 16.49
N SER A 51 -1.38 3.91 16.61
CA SER A 51 -1.78 5.31 16.81
C SER A 51 -1.63 6.17 15.54
N SER A 52 -0.86 5.68 14.56
CA SER A 52 -0.57 6.39 13.32
C SER A 52 -0.52 5.46 12.10
N ILE A 53 -1.22 5.86 11.04
CA ILE A 53 -1.35 5.10 9.79
C ILE A 53 -0.88 5.98 8.63
N LEU A 54 0.03 5.46 7.80
CA LEU A 54 0.33 5.99 6.48
C LEU A 54 -0.24 5.06 5.42
N ASP A 55 -1.10 5.58 4.56
CA ASP A 55 -1.59 4.88 3.37
C ASP A 55 -0.92 5.47 2.13
N ALA A 56 0.10 4.76 1.64
CA ALA A 56 0.96 5.18 0.55
C ALA A 56 0.35 4.76 -0.80
N GLY A 57 -0.19 5.73 -1.53
CA GLY A 57 -1.00 5.54 -2.72
C GLY A 57 -2.44 5.22 -2.37
N CYS A 58 -3.02 6.05 -1.48
CA CYS A 58 -4.34 5.81 -0.89
C CYS A 58 -5.50 5.88 -1.89
N GLY A 59 -5.27 6.35 -3.12
CA GLY A 59 -6.27 6.45 -4.17
C GLY A 59 -7.50 7.24 -3.73
N ILE A 60 -8.69 6.67 -3.93
CA ILE A 60 -9.95 7.29 -3.48
C ILE A 60 -10.25 7.08 -1.99
N GLY A 61 -9.31 6.55 -1.21
CA GLY A 61 -9.40 6.41 0.24
C GLY A 61 -10.31 5.28 0.73
N LEU A 62 -10.43 4.18 -0.01
CA LEU A 62 -11.31 3.07 0.35
C LEU A 62 -10.94 2.39 1.68
N LEU A 63 -9.67 2.42 2.07
CA LEU A 63 -9.18 1.86 3.34
C LEU A 63 -9.37 2.79 4.53
N ARG A 64 -9.48 4.11 4.32
CA ARG A 64 -9.50 5.09 5.42
C ARG A 64 -10.58 4.81 6.46
N THR A 65 -11.84 4.80 6.02
CA THR A 65 -12.98 4.63 6.94
C THR A 65 -12.98 3.28 7.67
N PRO A 66 -12.78 2.13 6.98
CA PRO A 66 -12.76 0.85 7.68
C PRO A 66 -11.54 0.67 8.60
N LEU A 67 -10.36 1.21 8.25
CA LEU A 67 -9.19 1.17 9.15
C LEU A 67 -9.44 2.01 10.41
N LEU A 68 -9.92 3.25 10.28
CA LEU A 68 -10.20 4.11 11.43
C LEU A 68 -11.31 3.56 12.32
N ARG A 69 -12.28 2.85 11.75
CA ARG A 69 -13.31 2.15 12.54
C ARG A 69 -12.73 0.97 13.32
N ALA A 70 -11.82 0.20 12.70
CA ALA A 70 -11.23 -0.99 13.33
C ALA A 70 -10.08 -0.65 14.28
N LEU A 71 -9.44 0.52 14.13
CA LEU A 71 -8.33 1.04 14.92
C LEU A 71 -8.70 2.44 15.46
N PRO A 72 -9.63 2.51 16.43
CA PRO A 72 -10.12 3.78 16.97
C PRO A 72 -8.97 4.52 17.67
N GLY A 73 -8.92 5.84 17.48
CA GLY A 73 -7.86 6.71 18.01
C GLY A 73 -6.61 6.83 17.13
N ALA A 74 -6.50 6.04 16.07
CA ALA A 74 -5.41 6.20 15.12
C ALA A 74 -5.60 7.44 14.23
N THR A 75 -4.51 8.17 13.99
CA THR A 75 -4.44 9.20 12.96
C THR A 75 -4.17 8.55 11.60
N TYR A 76 -4.72 9.13 10.53
CA TYR A 76 -4.55 8.61 9.18
C TYR A 76 -3.97 9.68 8.24
N VAL A 77 -2.89 9.34 7.60
CA VAL A 77 -2.23 10.14 6.57
C VAL A 77 -2.36 9.43 5.23
N GLY A 78 -3.09 10.02 4.30
CA GLY A 78 -3.16 9.57 2.90
C GLY A 78 -2.10 10.27 2.08
N LEU A 79 -1.23 9.49 1.42
CA LEU A 79 -0.27 9.96 0.44
C LEU A 79 -0.71 9.50 -0.95
N GLU A 80 -0.85 10.43 -1.89
CA GLU A 80 -1.34 10.12 -3.23
C GLU A 80 -0.56 10.92 -4.29
N TYR A 81 -0.32 10.28 -5.43
CA TYR A 81 0.41 10.90 -6.53
C TYR A 81 -0.50 11.77 -7.43
N SER A 82 -1.77 11.38 -7.57
CA SER A 82 -2.75 12.07 -8.39
C SER A 82 -3.12 13.43 -7.80
N GLU A 83 -2.78 14.50 -8.49
CA GLU A 83 -3.19 15.85 -8.14
C GLU A 83 -4.72 15.97 -8.04
N TYR A 84 -5.45 15.35 -8.96
CA TYR A 84 -6.92 15.33 -8.97
C TYR A 84 -7.50 14.76 -7.67
N LEU A 85 -6.93 13.64 -7.15
CA LEU A 85 -7.40 13.07 -5.89
C LEU A 85 -6.95 13.86 -4.67
N CYS A 86 -5.74 14.40 -4.70
CA CYS A 86 -5.24 15.24 -3.61
C CYS A 86 -6.12 16.47 -3.41
N GLN A 87 -6.46 17.18 -4.50
CA GLN A 87 -7.38 18.32 -4.45
C GLN A 87 -8.79 17.92 -4.00
N ARG A 88 -9.27 16.73 -4.43
CA ARG A 88 -10.62 16.26 -4.12
C ARG A 88 -10.82 15.80 -2.69
N TYR A 89 -9.82 15.14 -2.10
CA TYR A 89 -9.93 14.44 -0.81
C TYR A 89 -9.03 15.01 0.28
N GLY A 90 -8.20 16.00 -0.04
CA GLY A 90 -7.25 16.60 0.90
C GLY A 90 -6.08 15.69 1.26
N TRP A 91 -5.65 14.82 0.33
CA TRP A 91 -4.48 13.96 0.54
C TRP A 91 -3.18 14.76 0.42
N LEU A 92 -2.13 14.26 1.06
CA LEU A 92 -0.77 14.74 0.79
C LEU A 92 -0.36 14.32 -0.61
N GLN A 93 0.06 15.29 -1.43
CA GLN A 93 0.52 15.01 -2.78
C GLN A 93 1.97 14.56 -2.77
N GLY A 94 2.25 13.41 -3.38
CA GLY A 94 3.62 12.93 -3.55
C GLY A 94 3.73 11.45 -3.90
N SER A 95 4.93 11.06 -4.29
CA SER A 95 5.30 9.66 -4.52
C SER A 95 5.92 9.06 -3.27
N ILE A 96 5.55 7.82 -2.94
CA ILE A 96 6.22 7.07 -1.87
C ILE A 96 7.73 6.88 -2.12
N ALA A 97 8.17 6.96 -3.37
CA ALA A 97 9.59 6.90 -3.70
C ALA A 97 10.38 8.08 -3.10
N ASP A 98 9.75 9.24 -3.00
CA ASP A 98 10.42 10.49 -2.64
C ASP A 98 9.83 11.19 -1.41
N PHE A 99 8.71 10.69 -0.88
CA PHE A 99 8.04 11.26 0.30
C PHE A 99 8.99 11.31 1.51
N ARG A 100 8.99 12.44 2.18
CA ARG A 100 9.78 12.67 3.40
C ARG A 100 8.86 13.05 4.54
N SER A 101 9.05 12.41 5.67
CA SER A 101 8.45 12.75 6.95
C SER A 101 9.50 12.65 8.05
N ARG A 102 9.40 13.49 9.06
CA ARG A 102 10.17 13.36 10.30
C ARG A 102 9.57 12.28 11.21
N GLU A 103 8.29 12.02 11.04
CA GLU A 103 7.54 11.02 11.80
C GLU A 103 7.61 9.65 11.14
N THR A 104 7.52 8.62 11.95
CA THR A 104 7.33 7.24 11.54
C THR A 104 5.94 6.77 11.93
N PHE A 105 5.44 5.74 11.27
CA PHE A 105 4.07 5.24 11.43
C PHE A 105 4.05 3.82 12.00
N ASP A 106 3.08 3.53 12.86
CA ASP A 106 2.89 2.20 13.43
C ASP A 106 2.40 1.21 12.37
N LEU A 107 1.51 1.68 11.51
CA LEU A 107 1.00 0.94 10.35
C LEU A 107 1.29 1.72 9.08
N VAL A 108 1.94 1.07 8.14
CA VAL A 108 2.09 1.57 6.77
C VAL A 108 1.34 0.63 5.83
N VAL A 109 0.51 1.18 4.97
CA VAL A 109 -0.17 0.46 3.90
C VAL A 109 0.45 0.89 2.57
N CYS A 110 0.80 -0.06 1.72
CA CYS A 110 1.20 0.16 0.34
C CYS A 110 0.54 -0.91 -0.52
N TYR A 111 -0.62 -0.57 -1.06
CA TYR A 111 -1.49 -1.50 -1.78
C TYR A 111 -1.65 -1.08 -3.24
N ASP A 112 -1.22 -1.95 -4.15
CA ASP A 112 -1.33 -1.77 -5.62
C ASP A 112 -0.70 -0.47 -6.18
N VAL A 113 0.45 -0.07 -5.62
CA VAL A 113 1.18 1.15 -6.02
C VAL A 113 2.44 0.83 -6.82
N MET A 114 3.17 -0.19 -6.39
CA MET A 114 4.56 -0.42 -6.84
C MET A 114 4.69 -0.74 -8.32
N GLN A 115 3.66 -1.27 -8.94
CA GLN A 115 3.65 -1.57 -10.37
C GLN A 115 3.63 -0.32 -11.26
N TYR A 116 3.28 0.85 -10.72
CA TYR A 116 3.31 2.11 -11.45
C TYR A 116 4.68 2.80 -11.45
N LEU A 117 5.56 2.36 -10.56
CA LEU A 117 6.90 2.94 -10.39
C LEU A 117 7.91 2.28 -11.34
N SER A 118 8.82 3.07 -11.89
CA SER A 118 10.02 2.56 -12.59
C SER A 118 10.88 1.71 -11.63
N ALA A 119 11.86 0.99 -12.15
CA ALA A 119 12.73 0.15 -11.32
C ALA A 119 13.46 0.96 -10.24
N ALA A 120 14.00 2.11 -10.62
CA ALA A 120 14.73 2.99 -9.69
C ALA A 120 13.80 3.62 -8.62
N GLU A 121 12.59 4.03 -9.01
CA GLU A 121 11.60 4.55 -8.08
C GLU A 121 11.11 3.47 -7.11
N ALA A 122 10.86 2.26 -7.59
CA ALA A 122 10.44 1.13 -6.75
C ALA A 122 11.50 0.76 -5.70
N GLU A 123 12.79 0.79 -6.08
CA GLU A 123 13.90 0.61 -5.12
C GLU A 123 13.90 1.72 -4.04
N ARG A 124 13.72 2.98 -4.44
CA ARG A 124 13.63 4.09 -3.48
C ARG A 124 12.40 3.95 -2.60
N ALA A 125 11.24 3.59 -3.18
CA ALA A 125 9.99 3.39 -2.45
C ALA A 125 10.11 2.32 -1.36
N LEU A 126 10.71 1.15 -1.67
CA LEU A 126 10.89 0.08 -0.70
C LEU A 126 11.80 0.51 0.48
N ARG A 127 12.90 1.23 0.19
CA ARG A 127 13.74 1.80 1.25
C ARG A 127 12.98 2.84 2.08
N ASN A 128 12.14 3.63 1.43
CA ASN A 128 11.37 4.67 2.08
C ASN A 128 10.25 4.10 2.96
N LEU A 129 9.55 3.06 2.51
CA LEU A 129 8.60 2.30 3.33
C LEU A 129 9.28 1.76 4.60
N ALA A 130 10.51 1.23 4.47
CA ALA A 130 11.28 0.75 5.60
C ALA A 130 11.68 1.87 6.59
N ARG A 131 11.94 3.06 6.10
CA ARG A 131 12.26 4.23 6.93
C ARG A 131 11.03 4.76 7.68
N LEU A 132 9.87 4.75 7.02
CA LEU A 132 8.63 5.32 7.54
C LEU A 132 7.88 4.37 8.46
N CYS A 133 8.04 3.05 8.30
CA CYS A 133 7.34 2.04 9.09
C CYS A 133 8.15 1.65 10.33
N ARG A 134 7.58 1.84 11.53
CA ARG A 134 8.17 1.38 12.79
C ARG A 134 7.54 0.09 13.33
N GLY A 135 6.34 -0.29 12.86
CA GLY A 135 5.57 -1.44 13.32
C GLY A 135 5.26 -2.43 12.21
N VAL A 136 4.06 -2.36 11.66
CA VAL A 136 3.54 -3.28 10.65
C VAL A 136 3.43 -2.60 9.29
N LEU A 137 3.87 -3.29 8.25
CA LEU A 137 3.65 -2.93 6.85
C LEU A 137 2.66 -3.92 6.24
N PHE A 138 1.57 -3.41 5.67
CA PHE A 138 0.75 -4.15 4.71
C PHE A 138 1.21 -3.80 3.30
N PHE A 139 1.69 -4.79 2.58
CA PHE A 139 2.27 -4.60 1.25
C PHE A 139 1.66 -5.56 0.23
N SER A 140 1.14 -5.01 -0.85
CA SER A 140 0.70 -5.76 -2.01
C SER A 140 1.07 -5.02 -3.28
N ALA A 141 1.45 -5.77 -4.30
CA ALA A 141 1.74 -5.26 -5.64
C ALA A 141 1.39 -6.32 -6.67
N LEU A 142 0.91 -5.90 -7.82
CA LEU A 142 0.68 -6.78 -8.95
C LEU A 142 2.01 -7.35 -9.46
N THR A 143 2.18 -8.66 -9.33
CA THR A 143 3.39 -9.35 -9.77
C THR A 143 3.23 -9.93 -11.18
N SER A 144 4.35 -10.28 -11.81
CA SER A 144 4.34 -10.98 -13.11
C SER A 144 3.57 -12.31 -13.07
N ARG A 145 3.55 -12.97 -11.91
CA ARG A 145 2.78 -14.19 -11.71
C ARG A 145 1.29 -13.89 -11.58
N ASP A 146 0.93 -12.92 -10.75
CA ASP A 146 -0.48 -12.53 -10.57
C ASP A 146 -1.10 -12.03 -11.87
N TRP A 147 -0.34 -11.32 -12.68
CA TRP A 147 -0.80 -10.91 -14.02
C TRP A 147 -1.16 -12.09 -14.92
N ARG A 148 -0.40 -13.19 -14.85
CA ARG A 148 -0.66 -14.38 -15.67
C ARG A 148 -1.81 -15.25 -15.13
N GLU A 149 -1.86 -15.39 -13.80
CA GLU A 149 -2.65 -16.44 -13.14
C GLU A 149 -3.92 -15.91 -12.45
N ASN A 150 -3.91 -14.65 -11.97
CA ASN A 150 -4.94 -14.15 -11.07
C ASN A 150 -5.66 -12.90 -11.58
N ALA A 151 -5.01 -12.06 -12.40
CA ALA A 151 -5.56 -10.77 -12.77
C ALA A 151 -6.64 -10.88 -13.84
N ASP A 152 -7.77 -10.22 -13.61
CA ASP A 152 -8.73 -9.92 -14.66
C ASP A 152 -8.16 -8.81 -15.56
N ARG A 153 -7.61 -9.20 -16.70
CA ARG A 153 -6.95 -8.27 -17.64
C ARG A 153 -7.89 -7.25 -18.26
N SER A 154 -9.19 -7.52 -18.27
CA SER A 154 -10.18 -6.57 -18.79
C SER A 154 -10.40 -5.38 -17.85
N ARG A 155 -10.13 -5.59 -16.57
CA ARG A 155 -10.29 -4.60 -15.49
C ARG A 155 -8.98 -4.02 -14.98
N THR A 156 -7.86 -4.66 -15.28
CA THR A 156 -6.54 -4.26 -14.76
C THR A 156 -5.80 -3.37 -15.74
N ASP A 157 -5.24 -2.27 -15.27
CA ASP A 157 -4.43 -1.36 -16.09
C ASP A 157 -3.19 -2.10 -16.65
N PRO A 158 -3.04 -2.24 -17.98
CA PRO A 158 -1.91 -2.93 -18.58
C PRO A 158 -0.61 -2.11 -18.59
N LYS A 159 -0.70 -0.79 -18.36
CA LYS A 159 0.46 0.13 -18.41
C LYS A 159 1.21 0.13 -17.10
N VAL A 160 1.82 -0.99 -16.74
CA VAL A 160 2.51 -1.20 -15.47
C VAL A 160 3.88 -1.87 -15.65
N ASN A 161 4.75 -1.68 -14.68
CA ASN A 161 6.07 -2.28 -14.61
C ASN A 161 6.02 -3.58 -13.80
N MET A 162 5.96 -4.72 -14.48
CA MET A 162 5.86 -6.03 -13.86
C MET A 162 7.16 -6.46 -13.20
N ARG A 163 7.05 -6.96 -11.96
CA ARG A 163 8.17 -7.56 -11.21
C ARG A 163 7.73 -8.86 -10.59
N SER A 164 8.69 -9.77 -10.34
CA SER A 164 8.39 -11.01 -9.65
C SER A 164 8.13 -10.78 -8.15
N GLY A 165 7.34 -11.66 -7.53
CA GLY A 165 7.17 -11.65 -6.07
C GLY A 165 8.51 -11.81 -5.33
N GLN A 166 9.44 -12.60 -5.90
CA GLN A 166 10.79 -12.77 -5.36
C GLN A 166 11.59 -11.46 -5.36
N TRP A 167 11.43 -10.62 -6.38
CA TRP A 167 12.07 -9.30 -6.44
C TRP A 167 11.63 -8.41 -5.28
N TYR A 168 10.34 -8.41 -4.91
CA TYR A 168 9.83 -7.68 -3.77
C TYR A 168 10.28 -8.31 -2.45
N ARG A 169 10.12 -9.63 -2.30
CA ARG A 169 10.50 -10.33 -1.07
C ARG A 169 11.96 -10.13 -0.70
N SER A 170 12.89 -10.28 -1.65
CA SER A 170 14.32 -10.12 -1.38
C SER A 170 14.72 -8.73 -0.88
N ARG A 171 13.94 -7.71 -1.21
CA ARG A 171 14.18 -6.32 -0.77
C ARG A 171 13.51 -6.01 0.55
N LEU A 172 12.26 -6.41 0.71
CA LEU A 172 11.51 -6.22 1.95
C LEU A 172 12.16 -6.98 3.11
N SER A 173 12.63 -8.22 2.89
CA SER A 173 13.24 -9.06 3.93
C SER A 173 14.50 -8.46 4.55
N ARG A 174 15.14 -7.49 3.91
CA ARG A 174 16.27 -6.74 4.50
C ARG A 174 15.84 -5.90 5.71
N HIS A 175 14.58 -5.48 5.74
CA HIS A 175 14.05 -4.53 6.72
C HIS A 175 12.88 -5.06 7.52
N PHE A 176 12.21 -6.09 7.00
CA PHE A 176 11.01 -6.66 7.57
C PHE A 176 11.11 -8.18 7.68
N ARG A 177 10.26 -8.77 8.52
CA ARG A 177 9.96 -10.20 8.54
C ARG A 177 8.58 -10.41 7.95
N GLN A 178 8.46 -11.31 6.97
CA GLN A 178 7.17 -11.66 6.38
C GLN A 178 6.39 -12.57 7.35
N ILE A 179 5.09 -12.29 7.48
CA ILE A 179 4.18 -13.03 8.36
C ILE A 179 2.94 -13.54 7.63
N GLY A 180 2.94 -13.48 6.30
CA GLY A 180 1.84 -13.95 5.47
C GLY A 180 0.80 -12.86 5.12
N ALA A 181 -0.13 -13.19 4.24
CA ALA A 181 -1.26 -12.35 3.81
C ALA A 181 -0.92 -10.89 3.44
N GLY A 182 0.29 -10.64 2.91
CA GLY A 182 0.76 -9.29 2.61
C GLY A 182 1.26 -8.49 3.81
N LEU A 183 1.32 -9.10 4.99
CA LEU A 183 1.73 -8.46 6.23
C LEU A 183 3.22 -8.71 6.51
N TRP A 184 3.88 -7.68 7.00
CA TRP A 184 5.30 -7.66 7.33
C TRP A 184 5.52 -6.88 8.63
N ILE A 185 6.39 -7.40 9.49
CA ILE A 185 6.78 -6.71 10.73
C ILE A 185 8.16 -6.09 10.56
N ARG A 186 8.31 -4.83 10.97
CA ARG A 186 9.60 -4.14 10.99
C ARG A 186 10.60 -4.91 11.84
N ARG A 187 11.79 -5.21 11.31
CA ARG A 187 12.85 -5.85 12.11
C ARG A 187 13.25 -4.94 13.25
N GLY A 188 13.33 -5.50 14.45
CA GLY A 188 13.60 -4.75 15.69
C GLY A 188 12.38 -4.10 16.32
N ALA A 189 11.20 -4.16 15.73
CA ALA A 189 9.97 -3.77 16.43
C ALA A 189 9.70 -4.74 17.58
N PRO A 190 9.27 -4.26 18.77
CA PRO A 190 8.99 -5.08 19.94
C PRO A 190 7.62 -5.76 19.81
N LEU A 191 7.44 -6.50 18.72
CA LEU A 191 6.18 -7.20 18.40
C LEU A 191 6.39 -8.71 18.49
N VAL A 192 5.44 -9.40 19.11
CA VAL A 192 5.47 -10.84 19.31
C VAL A 192 5.00 -11.54 18.03
N THR A 193 5.79 -12.52 17.57
CA THR A 193 5.36 -13.45 16.52
C THR A 193 5.76 -14.85 16.95
N TRP A 194 4.83 -15.78 16.82
CA TRP A 194 5.09 -17.19 17.07
C TRP A 194 5.85 -17.81 15.88
N GLU A 195 6.54 -18.90 16.14
CA GLU A 195 7.39 -19.58 15.11
C GLU A 195 6.60 -19.90 13.84
N LEU A 196 5.40 -20.44 13.95
CA LEU A 196 4.57 -20.85 12.82
C LEU A 196 3.86 -19.68 12.10
N GLU A 197 3.95 -18.47 12.61
CA GLU A 197 3.40 -17.26 11.96
C GLU A 197 4.40 -16.64 10.98
N SER A 198 5.68 -16.93 11.11
CA SER A 198 6.70 -16.43 10.21
C SER A 198 6.85 -17.39 9.03
N ALA A 199 6.75 -16.84 7.80
CA ALA A 199 7.22 -17.54 6.63
C ALA A 199 8.75 -17.74 6.77
N GLY A 200 9.20 -18.98 6.83
CA GLY A 200 10.60 -19.37 6.95
C GLY A 200 11.48 -18.78 5.85
#